data_96535a90de99ca073569d2789c12b53e
#
_entry.id   96535a90de99ca073569d2789c12b53e
#
_cell.length_a   1.000
_cell.length_b   1.000
_cell.length_c   1.000
_cell.angle_alpha   90.00
_cell.angle_beta   90.00
_cell.angle_gamma   90.00
#
_symmetry.space_group_name_H-M   'P 1'
#
loop_
_entity.id
_entity.type
_entity.pdbx_description
1 polymer ?
#
loop_
_entity_poly.entity_id
_entity_poly.type
_entity_poly.pdbx_seq_one_letter_code
_entity_poly.pdbx_strand_id
1 'polypeptide(L)'
;MSTKVKDVMVRKVRTANSEETILDATEIMNQYEIGCMVITENGKPVGIMTERDILKRVVSERRDPAKTKLYEVMSKPLVTVKPHITITSAARIMIKQKIKKLLVTNDGQLIGILSLTDLIPLLREYGITNKISLKDAPKRVKKVFDIYIDSTKQKRKKCPLIILGGMPINCLGPKCMWYDTDGCVFLKRVR
;
A
#
# COMPACT_ATOMS: atom_id res chain seq x y z
N MET A 1 -5.32 -18.74 -15.71
CA MET A 1 -3.98 -18.10 -15.85
C MET A 1 -3.62 -17.44 -14.54
N SER A 2 -2.35 -17.40 -14.17
CA SER A 2 -1.91 -16.80 -12.90
C SER A 2 -1.41 -15.38 -13.16
N THR A 3 -2.04 -14.36 -12.56
CA THR A 3 -1.66 -12.95 -12.67
C THR A 3 -0.23 -12.73 -12.17
N LYS A 4 0.57 -12.03 -12.94
CA LYS A 4 1.98 -11.75 -12.65
C LYS A 4 2.17 -10.35 -12.09
N VAL A 5 3.29 -10.13 -11.41
CA VAL A 5 3.63 -8.83 -10.81
C VAL A 5 3.66 -7.72 -11.86
N LYS A 6 4.20 -7.97 -13.04
CA LYS A 6 4.25 -6.99 -14.15
C LYS A 6 2.89 -6.46 -14.60
N ASP A 7 1.82 -7.24 -14.36
CA ASP A 7 0.46 -6.91 -14.81
C ASP A 7 -0.24 -5.94 -13.86
N VAL A 8 0.28 -5.83 -12.62
CA VAL A 8 -0.35 -5.07 -11.51
C VAL A 8 0.58 -4.06 -10.83
N MET A 9 1.87 -4.05 -11.13
CA MET A 9 2.83 -3.13 -10.54
C MET A 9 2.61 -1.69 -11.03
N VAL A 10 2.91 -0.72 -10.16
CA VAL A 10 3.01 0.68 -10.54
C VAL A 10 4.35 0.91 -11.24
N ARG A 11 4.32 1.37 -12.49
CA ARG A 11 5.53 1.56 -13.33
C ARG A 11 6.21 2.91 -13.11
N LYS A 12 5.43 3.97 -12.83
CA LYS A 12 5.96 5.31 -12.58
C LYS A 12 6.46 5.40 -11.13
N VAL A 13 7.65 4.85 -10.89
CA VAL A 13 8.27 4.91 -9.56
C VAL A 13 8.97 6.26 -9.40
N ARG A 14 8.64 6.97 -8.32
CA ARG A 14 9.37 8.19 -7.95
C ARG A 14 10.64 7.81 -7.19
N THR A 15 11.73 8.46 -7.57
CA THR A 15 13.06 8.26 -6.96
C THR A 15 13.63 9.60 -6.49
N ALA A 16 14.50 9.55 -5.50
CA ALA A 16 15.29 10.67 -5.03
C ALA A 16 16.75 10.22 -4.88
N ASN A 17 17.68 11.15 -4.97
CA ASN A 17 19.09 10.86 -4.72
C ASN A 17 19.34 10.73 -3.21
N SER A 18 20.23 9.83 -2.81
CA SER A 18 20.55 9.60 -1.39
C SER A 18 21.04 10.85 -0.66
N GLU A 19 21.65 11.79 -1.37
CA GLU A 19 22.14 13.07 -0.84
C GLU A 19 21.06 14.16 -0.73
N GLU A 20 19.85 13.94 -1.25
CA GLU A 20 18.74 14.86 -1.03
C GLU A 20 18.27 14.81 0.42
N THR A 21 17.55 15.85 0.87
CA THR A 21 17.08 15.94 2.24
C THR A 21 15.74 15.23 2.43
N ILE A 22 15.39 14.96 3.69
CA ILE A 22 14.06 14.44 4.04
C ILE A 22 12.99 15.44 3.65
N LEU A 23 13.23 16.73 3.78
CA LEU A 23 12.28 17.78 3.42
C LEU A 23 11.96 17.69 1.92
N ASP A 24 12.98 17.70 1.05
CA ASP A 24 12.82 17.60 -0.41
C ASP A 24 12.00 16.37 -0.80
N ALA A 25 12.32 15.22 -0.23
CA ALA A 25 11.61 13.98 -0.49
C ALA A 25 10.15 14.01 0.01
N THR A 26 9.91 14.65 1.15
CA THR A 26 8.55 14.76 1.72
C THR A 26 7.68 15.67 0.86
N GLU A 27 8.24 16.75 0.30
CA GLU A 27 7.52 17.63 -0.64
C GLU A 27 7.08 16.86 -1.89
N ILE A 28 8.00 16.07 -2.46
CA ILE A 28 7.69 15.21 -3.61
C ILE A 28 6.62 14.17 -3.24
N MET A 29 6.73 13.53 -2.06
CA MET A 29 5.75 12.56 -1.60
C MET A 29 4.35 13.17 -1.47
N ASN A 30 4.25 14.37 -0.92
CA ASN A 30 3.00 15.12 -0.81
C ASN A 30 2.44 15.53 -2.19
N GLN A 31 3.29 16.09 -3.05
CA GLN A 31 2.88 16.52 -4.40
C GLN A 31 2.28 15.38 -5.23
N TYR A 32 2.81 14.17 -5.08
CA TYR A 32 2.37 12.99 -5.85
C TYR A 32 1.49 12.02 -5.07
N GLU A 33 1.09 12.39 -3.84
CA GLU A 33 0.25 11.57 -2.94
C GLU A 33 0.79 10.14 -2.76
N ILE A 34 2.11 10.00 -2.60
CA ILE A 34 2.78 8.70 -2.47
C ILE A 34 3.34 8.48 -1.06
N GLY A 35 3.09 7.32 -0.49
CA GLY A 35 3.56 6.93 0.85
C GLY A 35 4.96 6.30 0.89
N CYS A 36 5.75 6.40 -0.18
CA CYS A 36 7.16 5.97 -0.21
C CYS A 36 7.91 6.51 -1.41
N MET A 37 9.24 6.52 -1.28
CA MET A 37 10.17 6.90 -2.33
C MET A 37 11.32 5.89 -2.41
N VAL A 38 11.76 5.57 -3.61
CA VAL A 38 12.96 4.76 -3.83
C VAL A 38 14.16 5.68 -3.87
N ILE A 39 15.17 5.34 -3.09
CA ILE A 39 16.40 6.13 -3.00
C ILE A 39 17.44 5.53 -3.94
N THR A 40 18.10 6.40 -4.69
CA THR A 40 19.09 6.01 -5.70
C THR A 40 20.46 6.65 -5.43
N GLU A 41 21.49 5.92 -5.82
CA GLU A 41 22.87 6.42 -5.93
C GLU A 41 23.38 6.07 -7.32
N ASN A 42 23.91 7.04 -8.03
CA ASN A 42 24.36 6.87 -9.43
C ASN A 42 23.32 6.16 -10.32
N GLY A 43 22.04 6.53 -10.14
CA GLY A 43 20.92 5.97 -10.88
C GLY A 43 20.51 4.54 -10.48
N LYS A 44 21.19 3.91 -9.52
CA LYS A 44 20.87 2.57 -9.03
C LYS A 44 20.04 2.65 -7.74
N PRO A 45 18.99 1.86 -7.58
CA PRO A 45 18.21 1.83 -6.34
C PRO A 45 19.03 1.21 -5.20
N VAL A 46 19.22 1.96 -4.11
CA VAL A 46 20.00 1.57 -2.93
C VAL A 46 19.18 1.46 -1.66
N GLY A 47 18.02 2.13 -1.59
CA GLY A 47 17.17 2.14 -0.42
C GLY A 47 15.72 2.49 -0.75
N ILE A 48 14.88 2.37 0.25
CA ILE A 48 13.50 2.85 0.22
C ILE A 48 13.20 3.64 1.48
N MET A 49 12.50 4.75 1.34
CA MET A 49 11.96 5.54 2.44
C MET A 49 10.44 5.54 2.40
N THR A 50 9.81 5.44 3.55
CA THR A 50 8.37 5.47 3.71
C THR A 50 7.97 6.54 4.73
N GLU A 51 6.69 6.97 4.73
CA GLU A 51 6.12 7.84 5.77
C GLU A 51 6.45 7.35 7.19
N ARG A 52 6.45 6.03 7.39
CA ARG A 52 6.79 5.45 8.69
C ARG A 52 8.27 5.62 9.05
N ASP A 53 9.17 5.61 8.09
CA ASP A 53 10.59 5.85 8.33
C ASP A 53 10.80 7.30 8.75
N ILE A 54 10.10 8.25 8.11
CA ILE A 54 10.10 9.66 8.50
C ILE A 54 9.63 9.83 9.95
N LEU A 55 8.46 9.27 10.28
CA LEU A 55 7.94 9.35 11.66
C LEU A 55 8.89 8.77 12.71
N LYS A 56 9.51 7.62 12.40
CA LYS A 56 10.36 6.91 13.36
C LYS A 56 11.77 7.48 13.48
N ARG A 57 12.37 7.83 12.36
CA ARG A 57 13.81 8.14 12.30
C ARG A 57 14.11 9.62 12.17
N VAL A 58 13.09 10.44 11.91
CA VAL A 58 13.22 11.88 11.85
C VAL A 58 12.41 12.52 12.97
N VAL A 59 11.07 12.37 12.97
CA VAL A 59 10.20 13.04 13.94
C VAL A 59 10.44 12.53 15.36
N SER A 60 10.45 11.21 15.59
CA SER A 60 10.69 10.64 16.93
C SER A 60 12.09 10.90 17.46
N GLU A 61 13.07 11.03 16.58
CA GLU A 61 14.45 11.33 16.93
C GLU A 61 14.75 12.84 16.95
N ARG A 62 13.72 13.68 16.70
CA ARG A 62 13.84 15.16 16.68
C ARG A 62 14.91 15.66 15.72
N ARG A 63 15.13 14.97 14.61
CA ARG A 63 16.06 15.40 13.57
C ARG A 63 15.43 16.52 12.75
N ASP A 64 16.28 17.43 12.28
CA ASP A 64 15.87 18.48 11.34
C ASP A 64 15.72 17.89 9.92
N PRO A 65 14.49 17.87 9.35
CA PRO A 65 14.27 17.29 8.03
C PRO A 65 15.00 18.04 6.90
N ALA A 66 15.29 19.34 7.07
CA ALA A 66 16.02 20.12 6.08
C ALA A 66 17.52 19.83 6.05
N LYS A 67 18.05 19.18 7.09
CA LYS A 67 19.47 18.84 7.21
C LYS A 67 19.72 17.33 7.12
N THR A 68 18.74 16.52 7.46
CA THR A 68 18.88 15.05 7.46
C THR A 68 18.83 14.53 6.02
N LYS A 69 19.86 13.77 5.64
CA LYS A 69 19.96 13.18 4.30
C LYS A 69 19.18 11.85 4.20
N LEU A 70 18.72 11.52 2.98
CA LEU A 70 17.94 10.30 2.74
C LEU A 70 18.70 9.02 3.05
N TYR A 71 20.02 8.97 2.80
CA TYR A 71 20.85 7.81 3.12
C TYR A 71 20.91 7.47 4.61
N GLU A 72 20.69 8.45 5.49
CA GLU A 72 20.70 8.28 6.94
C GLU A 72 19.45 7.56 7.46
N VAL A 73 18.32 7.71 6.75
CA VAL A 73 17.01 7.25 7.23
C VAL A 73 16.36 6.19 6.33
N MET A 74 16.88 5.98 5.12
CA MET A 74 16.34 4.96 4.22
C MET A 74 16.45 3.56 4.83
N SER A 75 15.54 2.68 4.42
CA SER A 75 15.58 1.27 4.75
C SER A 75 16.34 0.51 3.68
N LYS A 76 17.34 -0.27 4.11
CA LYS A 76 18.15 -1.18 3.29
C LYS A 76 18.43 -2.48 4.06
N PRO A 77 18.75 -3.63 3.38
CA PRO A 77 18.81 -3.78 1.93
C PRO A 77 17.42 -3.76 1.29
N LEU A 78 17.36 -3.46 -0.01
CA LEU A 78 16.14 -3.53 -0.80
C LEU A 78 15.70 -4.97 -1.03
N VAL A 79 14.40 -5.21 -0.92
CA VAL A 79 13.81 -6.49 -1.34
C VAL A 79 13.22 -6.30 -2.74
N THR A 80 13.79 -6.98 -3.71
CA THR A 80 13.41 -6.89 -5.12
C THR A 80 12.82 -8.20 -5.60
N VAL A 81 11.99 -8.12 -6.64
CA VAL A 81 11.40 -9.30 -7.31
C VAL A 81 11.43 -9.11 -8.82
N LYS A 82 11.45 -10.23 -9.54
CA LYS A 82 11.33 -10.24 -11.00
C LYS A 82 9.88 -10.00 -11.44
N PRO A 83 9.64 -9.36 -12.61
CA PRO A 83 8.29 -9.00 -13.08
C PRO A 83 7.40 -10.22 -13.38
N HIS A 84 7.98 -11.37 -13.62
CA HIS A 84 7.25 -12.56 -14.05
C HIS A 84 6.79 -13.48 -12.90
N ILE A 85 7.12 -13.18 -11.64
CA ILE A 85 6.59 -13.94 -10.52
C ILE A 85 5.09 -13.68 -10.34
N THR A 86 4.40 -14.62 -9.70
CA THR A 86 2.96 -14.47 -9.43
C THR A 86 2.68 -13.50 -8.28
N ILE A 87 1.51 -12.86 -8.29
CA ILE A 87 1.08 -12.00 -7.18
C ILE A 87 1.02 -12.75 -5.84
N THR A 88 0.69 -14.05 -5.87
CA THR A 88 0.72 -14.92 -4.68
C THR A 88 2.13 -15.07 -4.11
N SER A 89 3.11 -15.28 -4.97
CA SER A 89 4.53 -15.37 -4.55
C SER A 89 5.01 -14.04 -3.99
N ALA A 90 4.66 -12.92 -4.62
CA ALA A 90 4.99 -11.59 -4.12
C ALA A 90 4.37 -11.34 -2.72
N ALA A 91 3.11 -11.68 -2.52
CA ALA A 91 2.45 -11.56 -1.22
C ALA A 91 3.16 -12.40 -0.13
N ARG A 92 3.54 -13.64 -0.45
CA ARG A 92 4.31 -14.51 0.48
C ARG A 92 5.66 -13.89 0.86
N ILE A 93 6.37 -13.31 -0.10
CA ILE A 93 7.64 -12.61 0.15
C ILE A 93 7.40 -11.41 1.10
N MET A 94 6.38 -10.59 0.84
CA MET A 94 6.04 -9.45 1.72
C MET A 94 5.77 -9.90 3.16
N ILE A 95 5.01 -11.00 3.33
CA ILE A 95 4.70 -11.56 4.64
C ILE A 95 5.95 -12.07 5.33
N LYS A 96 6.75 -12.91 4.65
CA LYS A 96 7.98 -13.50 5.19
C LYS A 96 8.99 -12.43 5.59
N GLN A 97 9.19 -11.42 4.75
CA GLN A 97 10.13 -10.31 4.98
C GLN A 97 9.55 -9.21 5.88
N LYS A 98 8.28 -9.33 6.29
CA LYS A 98 7.59 -8.35 7.14
C LYS A 98 7.53 -6.94 6.53
N ILE A 99 7.43 -6.84 5.22
CA ILE A 99 7.37 -5.60 4.44
C ILE A 99 6.04 -5.46 3.72
N LYS A 100 5.70 -4.23 3.31
CA LYS A 100 4.46 -3.92 2.60
C LYS A 100 4.69 -3.48 1.14
N LYS A 101 5.93 -3.36 0.73
CA LYS A 101 6.32 -2.89 -0.60
C LYS A 101 7.45 -3.75 -1.14
N LEU A 102 7.38 -4.06 -2.43
CA LEU A 102 8.40 -4.77 -3.19
C LEU A 102 8.81 -3.94 -4.39
N LEU A 103 10.08 -3.82 -4.62
CA LEU A 103 10.59 -3.24 -5.86
C LEU A 103 10.62 -4.32 -6.94
N VAL A 104 10.24 -3.94 -8.14
CA VAL A 104 10.29 -4.83 -9.29
C VAL A 104 11.47 -4.42 -10.16
N THR A 105 12.39 -5.35 -10.34
CA THR A 105 13.60 -5.11 -11.14
C THR A 105 13.71 -6.11 -12.27
N ASN A 106 14.22 -5.63 -13.40
CA ASN A 106 14.63 -6.48 -14.52
C ASN A 106 16.06 -6.12 -14.89
N ASP A 107 16.93 -7.13 -14.93
CA ASP A 107 18.37 -6.98 -15.23
C ASP A 107 19.06 -5.85 -14.42
N GLY A 108 18.69 -5.77 -13.13
CA GLY A 108 19.21 -4.76 -12.20
C GLY A 108 18.54 -3.39 -12.29
N GLN A 109 17.71 -3.15 -13.30
CA GLN A 109 16.99 -1.88 -13.45
C GLN A 109 15.66 -1.90 -12.71
N LEU A 110 15.33 -0.80 -12.04
CA LEU A 110 14.03 -0.60 -11.40
C LEU A 110 12.97 -0.33 -12.47
N ILE A 111 11.96 -1.22 -12.55
CA ILE A 111 10.88 -1.11 -13.54
C ILE A 111 9.50 -0.93 -12.92
N GLY A 112 9.38 -1.05 -11.60
CA GLY A 112 8.12 -0.87 -10.91
C GLY A 112 8.20 -1.06 -9.41
N ILE A 113 7.09 -0.77 -8.75
CA ILE A 113 6.87 -1.02 -7.33
C ILE A 113 5.50 -1.66 -7.14
N LEU A 114 5.41 -2.53 -6.15
CA LEU A 114 4.19 -3.23 -5.80
C LEU A 114 3.93 -3.07 -4.30
N SER A 115 2.75 -2.63 -3.93
CA SER A 115 2.35 -2.55 -2.52
C SER A 115 1.44 -3.71 -2.13
N LEU A 116 1.45 -4.06 -0.84
CA LEU A 116 0.53 -5.05 -0.31
C LEU A 116 -0.94 -4.60 -0.44
N THR A 117 -1.18 -3.30 -0.35
CA THR A 117 -2.51 -2.70 -0.49
C THR A 117 -3.09 -2.94 -1.88
N ASP A 118 -2.25 -2.84 -2.91
CA ASP A 118 -2.66 -3.08 -4.30
C ASP A 118 -2.92 -4.56 -4.57
N LEU A 119 -2.19 -5.43 -3.88
CA LEU A 119 -2.35 -6.89 -4.05
C LEU A 119 -3.62 -7.46 -3.43
N ILE A 120 -4.06 -6.94 -2.27
CA ILE A 120 -5.15 -7.56 -1.51
C ILE A 120 -6.46 -7.67 -2.28
N PRO A 121 -6.95 -6.63 -2.99
CA PRO A 121 -8.14 -6.73 -3.82
C PRO A 121 -8.04 -7.86 -4.86
N LEU A 122 -6.90 -7.95 -5.52
CA LEU A 122 -6.64 -8.96 -6.55
C LEU A 122 -6.58 -10.39 -5.98
N LEU A 123 -5.85 -10.57 -4.89
CA LEU A 123 -5.76 -11.88 -4.22
C LEU A 123 -7.13 -12.39 -3.80
N ARG A 124 -8.04 -11.49 -3.49
CA ARG A 124 -9.41 -11.80 -3.12
C ARG A 124 -10.27 -12.14 -4.34
N GLU A 125 -10.23 -11.32 -5.38
CA GLU A 125 -10.95 -11.56 -6.64
C GLU A 125 -10.64 -12.95 -7.19
N TYR A 126 -9.38 -13.37 -7.12
CA TYR A 126 -8.94 -14.70 -7.55
C TYR A 126 -9.11 -15.80 -6.49
N GLY A 127 -9.76 -15.54 -5.35
CA GLY A 127 -9.98 -16.54 -4.28
C GLY A 127 -8.69 -17.05 -3.62
N ILE A 128 -7.59 -16.31 -3.72
CA ILE A 128 -6.25 -16.74 -3.28
C ILE A 128 -6.00 -16.41 -1.80
N THR A 129 -6.82 -15.58 -1.18
CA THR A 129 -6.66 -15.17 0.23
C THR A 129 -6.61 -16.36 1.18
N ASN A 130 -7.40 -17.41 0.93
CA ASN A 130 -7.41 -18.62 1.74
C ASN A 130 -6.16 -19.50 1.56
N LYS A 131 -5.36 -19.27 0.52
CA LYS A 131 -4.11 -20.00 0.22
C LYS A 131 -2.88 -19.33 0.83
N ILE A 132 -3.03 -18.16 1.45
CA ILE A 132 -1.96 -17.41 2.08
C ILE A 132 -2.09 -17.55 3.59
N SER A 133 -1.15 -18.27 4.22
CA SER A 133 -1.10 -18.35 5.68
C SER A 133 -0.67 -17.01 6.26
N LEU A 134 -1.52 -16.42 7.11
CA LEU A 134 -1.21 -15.21 7.87
C LEU A 134 -0.72 -15.52 9.29
N LYS A 135 -0.51 -16.80 9.64
CA LYS A 135 -0.13 -17.20 11.02
C LYS A 135 1.09 -16.42 11.50
N ASP A 136 2.12 -16.34 10.68
CA ASP A 136 3.40 -15.68 10.99
C ASP A 136 3.48 -14.22 10.52
N ALA A 137 2.40 -13.70 9.95
CA ALA A 137 2.38 -12.32 9.48
C ALA A 137 2.38 -11.32 10.65
N PRO A 138 3.16 -10.22 10.56
CA PRO A 138 3.16 -9.17 11.57
C PRO A 138 1.76 -8.58 11.77
N LYS A 139 1.46 -8.10 12.99
CA LYS A 139 0.16 -7.44 13.31
C LYS A 139 -0.23 -6.38 12.27
N ARG A 140 0.74 -5.58 11.79
CA ARG A 140 0.53 -4.54 10.77
C ARG A 140 0.10 -5.10 9.40
N VAL A 141 0.58 -6.29 9.03
CA VAL A 141 0.20 -6.97 7.78
C VAL A 141 -1.16 -7.62 7.96
N LYS A 142 -1.39 -8.32 9.09
CA LYS A 142 -2.71 -8.86 9.44
C LYS A 142 -3.77 -7.77 9.42
N LYS A 143 -3.52 -6.62 10.06
CA LYS A 143 -4.46 -5.49 10.08
C LYS A 143 -4.85 -5.01 8.67
N VAL A 144 -3.92 -4.99 7.72
CA VAL A 144 -4.25 -4.63 6.33
C VAL A 144 -5.18 -5.67 5.70
N PHE A 145 -4.90 -6.96 5.89
CA PHE A 145 -5.80 -8.03 5.42
C PHE A 145 -7.16 -7.97 6.12
N ASP A 146 -7.20 -7.76 7.44
CA ASP A 146 -8.44 -7.70 8.23
C ASP A 146 -9.34 -6.55 7.77
N ILE A 147 -8.79 -5.34 7.59
CA ILE A 147 -9.55 -4.19 7.07
C ILE A 147 -10.20 -4.52 5.72
N TYR A 148 -9.48 -5.19 4.82
CA TYR A 148 -10.00 -5.54 3.51
C TYR A 148 -10.96 -6.75 3.56
N ILE A 149 -10.80 -7.67 4.51
CA ILE A 149 -11.69 -8.82 4.69
C ILE A 149 -12.99 -8.40 5.38
N ASP A 150 -12.91 -7.57 6.45
CA ASP A 150 -14.08 -7.09 7.17
C ASP A 150 -14.97 -6.15 6.34
N SER A 151 -14.36 -5.31 5.50
CA SER A 151 -15.14 -4.47 4.57
C SER A 151 -16.05 -5.29 3.64
N THR A 152 -15.92 -6.60 3.66
CA THR A 152 -16.68 -7.53 2.83
C THR A 152 -17.62 -8.46 3.58
N LYS A 153 -17.42 -8.62 4.89
CA LYS A 153 -18.38 -9.26 5.78
C LYS A 153 -19.58 -8.36 6.09
N GLN A 154 -19.42 -7.05 5.95
CA GLN A 154 -20.58 -6.18 5.87
C GLN A 154 -21.39 -6.64 4.65
N LYS A 155 -22.39 -7.50 4.88
CA LYS A 155 -23.44 -7.81 3.92
C LYS A 155 -23.80 -6.48 3.26
N ARG A 156 -23.65 -6.40 1.94
CA ARG A 156 -24.03 -5.25 1.13
C ARG A 156 -25.45 -4.87 1.47
N LYS A 157 -25.66 -4.05 2.50
CA LYS A 157 -26.96 -3.46 2.78
C LYS A 157 -27.21 -2.53 1.61
N LYS A 158 -28.22 -2.83 0.81
CA LYS A 158 -28.65 -1.97 -0.29
C LYS A 158 -28.96 -0.61 0.30
N CYS A 159 -28.26 0.44 -0.11
CA CYS A 159 -28.53 1.78 0.34
C CYS A 159 -29.88 2.22 -0.24
N PRO A 160 -30.86 2.66 0.57
CA PRO A 160 -32.19 3.05 0.08
C PRO A 160 -32.18 4.20 -0.91
N LEU A 161 -31.16 5.07 -0.86
CA LEU A 161 -30.99 6.20 -1.80
C LEU A 161 -30.71 5.75 -3.24
N ILE A 162 -30.41 4.46 -3.46
CA ILE A 162 -30.01 3.94 -4.78
C ILE A 162 -31.20 3.44 -5.59
N ILE A 163 -32.39 3.36 -4.98
CA ILE A 163 -33.61 2.83 -5.66
C ILE A 163 -34.25 3.88 -6.58
N LEU A 164 -33.88 5.15 -6.48
CA LEU A 164 -34.48 6.24 -7.26
C LEU A 164 -33.95 6.37 -8.71
N GLY A 165 -32.95 5.60 -9.10
CA GLY A 165 -32.31 5.74 -10.43
C GLY A 165 -32.07 4.45 -11.21
N GLY A 166 -32.59 3.31 -10.78
CA GLY A 166 -32.51 2.05 -11.57
C GLY A 166 -31.17 1.37 -11.71
N MET A 167 -30.06 1.91 -11.14
CA MET A 167 -28.76 1.26 -11.14
C MET A 167 -28.28 0.90 -9.73
N PRO A 168 -27.79 -0.30 -9.47
CA PRO A 168 -27.27 -0.69 -8.16
C PRO A 168 -25.89 -0.09 -7.93
N ILE A 169 -25.81 1.09 -7.34
CA ILE A 169 -24.55 1.63 -6.84
C ILE A 169 -24.23 0.93 -5.50
N ASN A 170 -22.99 0.47 -5.32
CA ASN A 170 -22.56 -0.15 -4.07
C ASN A 170 -22.49 0.87 -2.94
N CYS A 171 -23.03 0.56 -1.77
CA CYS A 171 -22.93 1.41 -0.59
C CYS A 171 -21.46 1.67 -0.23
N LEU A 172 -21.09 2.93 -0.11
CA LEU A 172 -19.71 3.36 0.22
C LEU A 172 -19.34 3.08 1.69
N GLY A 173 -20.31 2.63 2.52
CA GLY A 173 -20.08 2.35 3.94
C GLY A 173 -19.52 3.57 4.68
N PRO A 174 -18.43 3.42 5.47
CA PRO A 174 -17.84 4.50 6.26
C PRO A 174 -17.35 5.73 5.47
N LYS A 175 -17.23 5.64 4.16
CA LYS A 175 -16.89 6.77 3.27
C LYS A 175 -18.11 7.57 2.82
N CYS A 176 -19.32 7.12 3.18
CA CYS A 176 -20.53 7.83 2.85
C CYS A 176 -20.75 8.97 3.86
N MET A 177 -21.09 10.18 3.39
CA MET A 177 -21.41 11.32 4.24
C MET A 177 -22.60 11.11 5.20
N TRP A 178 -23.38 10.05 4.97
CA TRP A 178 -24.54 9.64 5.76
C TRP A 178 -24.21 8.44 6.70
N TYR A 179 -22.94 8.18 6.93
CA TYR A 179 -22.48 7.09 7.79
C TYR A 179 -21.86 7.65 9.07
N ASP A 180 -22.38 7.27 10.23
CA ASP A 180 -21.79 7.58 11.54
C ASP A 180 -21.18 6.32 12.21
N THR A 181 -20.70 6.47 13.43
CA THR A 181 -20.08 5.38 14.22
C THR A 181 -21.01 4.17 14.42
N ASP A 182 -22.32 4.38 14.37
CA ASP A 182 -23.33 3.34 14.60
C ASP A 182 -23.99 2.86 13.29
N GLY A 183 -23.54 3.34 12.13
CA GLY A 183 -24.00 2.92 10.82
C GLY A 183 -24.68 4.02 10.00
N CYS A 184 -25.42 3.66 8.96
CA CYS A 184 -26.01 4.61 8.03
C CYS A 184 -27.15 5.40 8.70
N VAL A 185 -26.97 6.71 8.83
CA VAL A 185 -27.95 7.65 9.44
C VAL A 185 -29.31 7.63 8.71
N PHE A 186 -29.29 7.45 7.39
CA PHE A 186 -30.52 7.38 6.59
C PHE A 186 -31.39 6.16 6.95
N LEU A 187 -30.76 5.01 7.22
CA LEU A 187 -31.48 3.80 7.64
C LEU A 187 -32.06 3.89 9.06
N LYS A 188 -31.51 4.77 9.92
CA LYS A 188 -32.02 5.00 11.27
C LYS A 188 -33.26 5.89 11.28
N ARG A 189 -33.46 6.76 10.27
CA ARG A 189 -34.60 7.68 10.19
C ARG A 189 -35.84 7.10 9.49
N VAL A 190 -35.73 5.93 8.89
CA VAL A 190 -36.83 5.28 8.15
C VAL A 190 -37.48 4.15 8.96
N ARG A 191 -37.20 4.05 10.26
CA ARG A 191 -37.87 3.12 11.19
C ARG A 191 -38.87 3.87 12.04
#